data_1ecedecde5ab19b89c3e4ca07b485484
#
_entry.id   1ecedecde5ab19b89c3e4ca07b485484
#
_cell.length_a   1.000
_cell.length_b   1.000
_cell.length_c   1.000
_cell.angle_alpha   90.00
_cell.angle_beta   90.00
_cell.angle_gamma   90.00
#
_symmetry.space_group_name_H-M   'P 1'
#
loop_
_entity.id
_entity.type
_entity.pdbx_description
1 polymer ?
#
loop_
_entity_poly.entity_id
_entity_poly.type
_entity_poly.pdbx_seq_one_letter_code
_entity_poly.pdbx_strand_id
1 'polypeptide(L)'
;QKNADGSALTEVTNPDGVQYITMNSASGSKFYKITEEAFEYTAVQNQEKVPNYSVANVTKDAFTVTTYRSTDDSVVDTITIKKSKNGWETVDGKDYWYEDGVKQGTEGRGKEIYDPESDAWYWLDSDANGAKAVSKDVYQESDGGKWVRYDENGKMIKGWNTNEKGTYYFDPITGAMAKGDVEIDGVPCSFDETTGIGLNLAWKQENGKDYWYENGQR
;
A
#
# COMPACT_ATOMS: atom_id res chain seq x y z
N GLN A 1 -7.82 22.14 -14.87
CA GLN A 1 -6.38 22.02 -15.19
C GLN A 1 -6.18 21.95 -16.69
N LYS A 2 -4.99 22.32 -17.15
CA LYS A 2 -4.61 22.34 -18.57
C LYS A 2 -3.31 21.57 -18.77
N ASN A 3 -3.16 20.96 -19.93
CA ASN A 3 -1.89 20.44 -20.42
C ASN A 3 -0.88 21.58 -20.70
N ALA A 4 0.37 21.22 -20.93
CA ALA A 4 1.42 22.19 -21.27
C ALA A 4 1.14 22.97 -22.58
N ASP A 5 0.35 22.41 -23.50
CA ASP A 5 -0.10 23.04 -24.74
C ASP A 5 -1.36 23.90 -24.55
N GLY A 6 -1.88 24.02 -23.33
CA GLY A 6 -3.08 24.79 -22.99
C GLY A 6 -4.41 24.05 -23.22
N SER A 7 -4.39 22.83 -23.73
CA SER A 7 -5.60 22.00 -23.85
C SER A 7 -6.14 21.60 -22.48
N ALA A 8 -7.47 21.39 -22.36
CA ALA A 8 -8.10 20.96 -21.13
C ALA A 8 -7.71 19.51 -20.79
N LEU A 9 -7.39 19.25 -19.51
CA LEU A 9 -7.28 17.90 -18.99
C LEU A 9 -8.69 17.35 -18.70
N THR A 10 -9.00 16.21 -19.28
CA THR A 10 -10.25 15.48 -19.02
C THR A 10 -10.12 14.50 -17.86
N GLU A 11 -8.89 14.20 -17.44
CA GLU A 11 -8.56 13.35 -16.31
C GLU A 11 -7.39 13.94 -15.53
N VAL A 12 -7.49 13.96 -14.20
CA VAL A 12 -6.44 14.42 -13.29
C VAL A 12 -6.34 13.46 -12.11
N THR A 13 -5.10 13.19 -11.66
CA THR A 13 -4.86 12.34 -10.50
C THR A 13 -4.34 13.18 -9.35
N ASN A 14 -4.95 13.10 -8.17
CA ASN A 14 -4.63 13.89 -6.98
C ASN A 14 -4.34 15.36 -7.30
N PRO A 15 -5.30 16.10 -7.88
CA PRO A 15 -5.04 17.49 -8.27
C PRO A 15 -4.78 18.36 -7.04
N ASP A 16 -3.79 19.25 -7.12
CA ASP A 16 -3.61 20.30 -6.15
C ASP A 16 -4.73 21.36 -6.28
N GLY A 17 -5.34 21.72 -5.15
CA GLY A 17 -6.35 22.76 -5.07
C GLY A 17 -7.78 22.27 -5.30
N VAL A 18 -8.67 23.20 -5.71
CA VAL A 18 -10.10 22.97 -5.84
C VAL A 18 -10.53 22.96 -7.30
N GLN A 19 -11.30 21.96 -7.68
CA GLN A 19 -11.95 21.89 -9.00
C GLN A 19 -13.30 22.56 -8.94
N TYR A 20 -13.52 23.61 -9.74
CA TYR A 20 -14.80 24.28 -9.89
C TYR A 20 -15.48 23.84 -11.18
N ILE A 21 -16.74 23.39 -11.07
CA ILE A 21 -17.56 23.00 -12.21
C ILE A 21 -18.85 23.81 -12.15
N THR A 22 -19.09 24.64 -13.15
CA THR A 22 -20.35 25.37 -13.30
C THR A 22 -21.21 24.66 -14.33
N MET A 23 -22.32 24.10 -13.89
CA MET A 23 -23.26 23.37 -14.73
C MET A 23 -24.26 24.33 -15.38
N ASN A 24 -24.66 24.02 -16.61
CA ASN A 24 -25.67 24.76 -17.35
C ASN A 24 -27.09 24.46 -16.84
N SER A 25 -28.07 25.28 -17.29
CA SER A 25 -29.48 25.08 -16.97
C SER A 25 -30.04 23.86 -17.70
N ALA A 26 -30.63 22.93 -16.96
CA ALA A 26 -31.33 21.78 -17.51
C ALA A 26 -32.66 22.15 -18.21
N SER A 27 -33.29 23.25 -17.81
CA SER A 27 -34.58 23.71 -18.37
C SER A 27 -34.44 24.53 -19.66
N GLY A 28 -33.24 25.09 -19.92
CA GLY A 28 -32.98 25.92 -21.08
C GLY A 28 -33.78 27.24 -21.11
N SER A 29 -34.26 27.73 -19.96
CA SER A 29 -35.11 28.93 -19.91
C SER A 29 -34.37 30.22 -20.23
N LYS A 30 -33.06 30.28 -20.02
CA LYS A 30 -32.21 31.43 -20.37
C LYS A 30 -30.80 30.96 -20.74
N PHE A 31 -30.28 31.56 -21.82
CA PHE A 31 -28.92 31.37 -22.26
C PHE A 31 -28.20 32.71 -22.32
N TYR A 32 -27.09 32.80 -21.61
CA TYR A 32 -26.23 33.98 -21.63
C TYR A 32 -25.09 33.78 -22.59
N LYS A 33 -24.63 34.88 -23.21
CA LYS A 33 -23.39 34.83 -24.01
C LYS A 33 -22.20 34.77 -23.09
N ILE A 34 -21.17 34.02 -23.49
CA ILE A 34 -19.84 34.17 -22.94
C ILE A 34 -19.33 35.53 -23.42
N THR A 35 -19.23 36.51 -22.53
CA THR A 35 -18.95 37.92 -22.88
C THR A 35 -17.50 38.31 -22.57
N GLU A 36 -16.76 37.50 -21.84
CA GLU A 36 -15.42 37.79 -21.39
C GLU A 36 -14.44 36.67 -21.85
N GLU A 37 -13.18 37.02 -21.99
CA GLU A 37 -12.14 36.03 -22.19
C GLU A 37 -12.09 35.08 -20.99
N ALA A 38 -11.76 33.81 -21.27
CA ALA A 38 -11.59 32.80 -20.23
C ALA A 38 -10.47 33.23 -19.27
N PHE A 39 -10.74 33.17 -17.98
CA PHE A 39 -9.67 33.36 -16.98
C PHE A 39 -8.58 32.31 -17.17
N GLU A 40 -7.36 32.61 -16.74
CA GLU A 40 -6.20 31.73 -16.84
C GLU A 40 -6.48 30.35 -16.23
N TYR A 41 -7.24 30.29 -15.15
CA TYR A 41 -7.64 29.06 -14.48
C TYR A 41 -8.82 28.32 -15.14
N THR A 42 -9.47 28.90 -16.15
CA THR A 42 -10.59 28.28 -16.86
C THR A 42 -10.06 27.27 -17.88
N ALA A 43 -10.38 26.00 -17.71
CA ALA A 43 -9.95 24.95 -18.62
C ALA A 43 -10.92 24.80 -19.81
N VAL A 44 -12.25 24.83 -19.53
CA VAL A 44 -13.31 24.64 -20.54
C VAL A 44 -14.38 25.70 -20.33
N GLN A 45 -14.83 26.30 -21.43
CA GLN A 45 -16.07 27.07 -21.50
C GLN A 45 -16.88 26.57 -22.70
N ASN A 46 -18.16 26.31 -22.48
CA ASN A 46 -19.07 25.87 -23.53
C ASN A 46 -20.41 26.63 -23.42
N GLN A 47 -20.91 27.19 -24.54
CA GLN A 47 -22.23 27.80 -24.63
C GLN A 47 -22.86 27.49 -25.99
N GLU A 48 -23.58 26.39 -26.05
CA GLU A 48 -24.27 25.92 -27.27
C GLU A 48 -25.73 26.39 -27.36
N LYS A 49 -26.24 27.03 -26.30
CA LYS A 49 -27.65 27.40 -26.16
C LYS A 49 -28.61 26.20 -26.22
N VAL A 50 -28.14 25.06 -25.68
CA VAL A 50 -28.90 23.83 -25.52
C VAL A 50 -28.97 23.53 -24.04
N PRO A 51 -30.11 23.04 -23.52
CA PRO A 51 -30.21 22.58 -22.13
C PRO A 51 -29.29 21.40 -21.91
N ASN A 52 -28.61 21.38 -20.76
CA ASN A 52 -27.68 20.34 -20.40
C ASN A 52 -27.97 19.80 -18.99
N TYR A 53 -27.68 18.55 -18.74
CA TYR A 53 -27.67 17.97 -17.40
C TYR A 53 -26.35 17.28 -17.16
N SER A 54 -25.95 17.17 -15.90
CA SER A 54 -24.70 16.51 -15.54
C SER A 54 -24.96 15.35 -14.58
N VAL A 55 -24.24 14.27 -14.77
CA VAL A 55 -24.24 13.08 -13.92
C VAL A 55 -22.90 12.97 -13.23
N ALA A 56 -22.92 12.89 -11.90
CA ALA A 56 -21.74 12.59 -11.10
C ALA A 56 -21.71 11.11 -10.77
N ASN A 57 -20.63 10.43 -11.14
CA ASN A 57 -20.33 9.06 -10.78
C ASN A 57 -19.20 9.03 -9.77
N VAL A 58 -19.42 8.41 -8.62
CA VAL A 58 -18.43 8.30 -7.53
C VAL A 58 -18.11 6.86 -7.27
N THR A 59 -16.84 6.51 -7.40
CA THR A 59 -16.29 5.21 -7.03
C THR A 59 -15.26 5.39 -5.89
N LYS A 60 -14.71 4.30 -5.36
CA LYS A 60 -13.63 4.39 -4.36
C LYS A 60 -12.38 5.10 -4.90
N ASP A 61 -12.13 5.03 -6.22
CA ASP A 61 -10.89 5.46 -6.85
C ASP A 61 -11.05 6.68 -7.75
N ALA A 62 -12.30 7.10 -8.06
CA ALA A 62 -12.55 8.20 -8.98
C ALA A 62 -13.88 8.94 -8.72
N PHE A 63 -13.88 10.22 -9.05
CA PHE A 63 -15.05 11.06 -9.15
C PHE A 63 -15.12 11.59 -10.59
N THR A 64 -16.17 11.20 -11.33
CA THR A 64 -16.35 11.60 -12.72
C THR A 64 -17.64 12.41 -12.86
N VAL A 65 -17.56 13.57 -13.51
CA VAL A 65 -18.73 14.35 -13.91
C VAL A 65 -18.80 14.36 -15.43
N THR A 66 -19.92 13.88 -15.98
CA THR A 66 -20.22 13.91 -17.40
C THR A 66 -21.43 14.79 -17.64
N THR A 67 -21.31 15.76 -18.54
CA THR A 67 -22.38 16.68 -18.96
C THR A 67 -22.93 16.24 -20.30
N TYR A 68 -24.24 16.14 -20.38
CA TYR A 68 -24.99 15.70 -21.56
C TYR A 68 -25.92 16.80 -22.08
N ARG A 69 -26.14 16.83 -23.38
CA ARG A 69 -27.26 17.59 -23.97
C ARG A 69 -28.58 16.88 -23.66
N SER A 70 -29.55 17.61 -23.15
CA SER A 70 -30.87 17.02 -22.84
C SER A 70 -31.73 16.74 -24.08
N THR A 71 -31.27 17.08 -25.25
CA THR A 71 -31.98 16.84 -26.51
C THR A 71 -31.76 15.48 -27.10
N ASP A 72 -30.57 14.92 -26.91
CA ASP A 72 -30.13 13.65 -27.57
C ASP A 72 -29.16 12.82 -26.73
N ASP A 73 -28.94 13.20 -25.49
CA ASP A 73 -28.01 12.55 -24.54
C ASP A 73 -26.55 12.50 -25.02
N SER A 74 -26.20 13.32 -26.03
CA SER A 74 -24.81 13.40 -26.46
C SER A 74 -23.94 14.10 -25.43
N VAL A 75 -22.68 13.64 -25.28
CA VAL A 75 -21.74 14.17 -24.30
C VAL A 75 -21.25 15.56 -24.75
N VAL A 76 -21.30 16.50 -23.82
CA VAL A 76 -20.74 17.85 -23.97
C VAL A 76 -19.31 17.89 -23.43
N ASP A 77 -19.15 17.37 -22.22
CA ASP A 77 -17.88 17.40 -21.49
C ASP A 77 -17.82 16.28 -20.46
N THR A 78 -16.61 15.84 -20.14
CA THR A 78 -16.34 14.88 -19.06
C THR A 78 -15.07 15.28 -18.32
N ILE A 79 -15.13 15.31 -17.00
CA ILE A 79 -13.96 15.46 -16.15
C ILE A 79 -13.90 14.32 -15.13
N THR A 80 -12.73 13.71 -15.01
CA THR A 80 -12.47 12.65 -14.02
C THR A 80 -11.35 13.07 -13.08
N ILE A 81 -11.63 13.01 -11.79
CA ILE A 81 -10.65 13.15 -10.72
C ILE A 81 -10.39 11.77 -10.15
N LYS A 82 -9.15 11.28 -10.25
CA LYS A 82 -8.70 10.01 -9.71
C LYS A 82 -7.93 10.20 -8.43
N LYS A 83 -8.02 9.22 -7.52
CA LYS A 83 -7.06 9.06 -6.42
C LYS A 83 -5.87 8.27 -6.91
N SER A 84 -4.68 8.61 -6.41
CA SER A 84 -3.53 7.73 -6.55
C SER A 84 -3.78 6.42 -5.81
N LYS A 85 -3.20 5.34 -6.30
CA LYS A 85 -3.16 4.08 -5.59
C LYS A 85 -2.38 4.26 -4.29
N ASN A 86 -2.94 3.79 -3.18
CA ASN A 86 -2.28 3.73 -1.88
C ASN A 86 -2.62 2.41 -1.21
N GLY A 87 -1.64 1.81 -0.53
CA GLY A 87 -1.81 0.52 0.13
C GLY A 87 -1.59 -0.69 -0.79
N TRP A 88 -2.10 -1.84 -0.37
CA TRP A 88 -1.92 -3.10 -1.08
C TRP A 88 -2.73 -3.18 -2.37
N GLU A 89 -2.09 -3.75 -3.39
CA GLU A 89 -2.73 -4.14 -4.64
C GLU A 89 -2.18 -5.49 -5.13
N THR A 90 -3.07 -6.40 -5.47
CA THR A 90 -2.70 -7.70 -6.03
C THR A 90 -2.67 -7.62 -7.56
N VAL A 91 -1.52 -7.93 -8.14
CA VAL A 91 -1.32 -7.99 -9.59
C VAL A 91 -0.66 -9.33 -9.92
N ASP A 92 -1.26 -10.11 -10.80
CA ASP A 92 -0.77 -11.43 -11.22
C ASP A 92 -0.47 -12.38 -10.04
N GLY A 93 -1.32 -12.33 -9.00
CA GLY A 93 -1.20 -13.18 -7.81
C GLY A 93 -0.09 -12.77 -6.84
N LYS A 94 0.51 -11.61 -7.00
CA LYS A 94 1.48 -11.02 -6.08
C LYS A 94 0.95 -9.71 -5.51
N ASP A 95 1.25 -9.44 -4.25
CA ASP A 95 0.87 -8.21 -3.58
C ASP A 95 1.99 -7.18 -3.66
N TYR A 96 1.61 -5.95 -3.96
CA TYR A 96 2.48 -4.78 -4.07
C TYR A 96 1.93 -3.65 -3.22
N TRP A 97 2.81 -2.87 -2.62
CA TRP A 97 2.44 -1.66 -1.86
C TRP A 97 2.66 -0.42 -2.70
N TYR A 98 1.66 0.46 -2.72
CA TYR A 98 1.71 1.74 -3.43
C TYR A 98 1.60 2.91 -2.45
N GLU A 99 2.37 3.95 -2.69
CA GLU A 99 2.28 5.26 -2.04
C GLU A 99 2.16 6.31 -3.14
N ASP A 100 1.07 7.08 -3.13
CA ASP A 100 0.74 8.10 -4.14
C ASP A 100 0.88 7.63 -5.59
N GLY A 101 0.45 6.41 -5.85
CA GLY A 101 0.49 5.77 -7.16
C GLY A 101 1.83 5.18 -7.54
N VAL A 102 2.86 5.36 -6.71
CA VAL A 102 4.20 4.81 -6.94
C VAL A 102 4.34 3.48 -6.24
N LYS A 103 4.71 2.46 -7.00
CA LYS A 103 5.00 1.13 -6.45
C LYS A 103 6.28 1.18 -5.63
N GLN A 104 6.22 0.70 -4.40
CA GLN A 104 7.31 0.73 -3.45
C GLN A 104 8.21 -0.52 -3.51
N GLY A 105 9.41 -0.42 -2.94
CA GLY A 105 10.35 -1.55 -2.81
C GLY A 105 10.96 -2.05 -4.12
N THR A 106 10.94 -1.26 -5.20
CA THR A 106 11.47 -1.65 -6.51
C THR A 106 12.95 -1.39 -6.67
N GLU A 107 13.56 -0.64 -5.74
CA GLU A 107 14.96 -0.21 -5.81
C GLU A 107 15.76 -0.68 -4.59
N GLY A 108 17.08 -0.64 -4.72
CA GLY A 108 17.99 -1.04 -3.67
C GLY A 108 17.86 -2.50 -3.29
N ARG A 109 17.80 -2.80 -1.99
CA ARG A 109 17.60 -4.16 -1.46
C ARG A 109 16.14 -4.48 -1.13
N GLY A 110 15.23 -3.55 -1.38
CA GLY A 110 13.83 -3.62 -1.00
C GLY A 110 13.46 -2.58 0.05
N LYS A 111 12.21 -2.63 0.52
CA LYS A 111 11.67 -1.66 1.49
C LYS A 111 10.84 -2.37 2.55
N GLU A 112 11.08 -2.06 3.81
CA GLU A 112 10.18 -2.43 4.89
C GLU A 112 9.04 -1.43 4.99
N ILE A 113 7.83 -1.93 5.18
CA ILE A 113 6.64 -1.11 5.41
C ILE A 113 5.85 -1.63 6.60
N TYR A 114 5.18 -0.72 7.29
CA TYR A 114 4.18 -1.05 8.31
C TYR A 114 2.79 -0.81 7.74
N ASP A 115 1.94 -1.83 7.83
CA ASP A 115 0.53 -1.73 7.45
C ASP A 115 -0.33 -1.61 8.71
N PRO A 116 -0.95 -0.45 8.96
CA PRO A 116 -1.78 -0.23 10.15
C PRO A 116 -3.09 -1.02 10.14
N GLU A 117 -3.59 -1.46 8.98
CA GLU A 117 -4.83 -2.24 8.89
C GLU A 117 -4.63 -3.66 9.42
N SER A 118 -3.49 -4.25 9.13
CA SER A 118 -3.13 -5.60 9.59
C SER A 118 -2.28 -5.62 10.86
N ASP A 119 -1.87 -4.43 11.35
CA ASP A 119 -0.94 -4.24 12.48
C ASP A 119 0.33 -5.10 12.32
N ALA A 120 0.96 -5.02 11.14
CA ALA A 120 2.09 -5.86 10.80
C ALA A 120 3.12 -5.16 9.93
N TRP A 121 4.37 -5.63 10.03
CA TRP A 121 5.46 -5.23 9.17
C TRP A 121 5.63 -6.21 8.03
N TYR A 122 5.95 -5.69 6.84
CA TYR A 122 6.14 -6.43 5.60
C TYR A 122 7.42 -5.99 4.90
N TRP A 123 7.95 -6.87 4.07
CA TRP A 123 9.09 -6.57 3.20
C TRP A 123 8.65 -6.56 1.74
N LEU A 124 9.00 -5.51 1.03
CA LEU A 124 8.83 -5.36 -0.40
C LEU A 124 10.15 -5.69 -1.06
N ASP A 125 10.21 -6.80 -1.77
CA ASP A 125 11.42 -7.40 -2.30
C ASP A 125 11.79 -6.80 -3.66
N SER A 126 12.92 -6.11 -3.75
CA SER A 126 13.38 -5.51 -5.00
C SER A 126 13.74 -6.55 -6.07
N ASP A 127 14.24 -7.72 -5.68
CA ASP A 127 14.51 -8.82 -6.61
C ASP A 127 13.24 -9.38 -7.24
N ALA A 128 12.11 -9.17 -6.57
CA ALA A 128 10.77 -9.49 -7.06
C ALA A 128 10.01 -8.24 -7.56
N ASN A 129 10.72 -7.16 -7.93
CA ASN A 129 10.16 -5.90 -8.43
C ASN A 129 9.16 -5.26 -7.47
N GLY A 130 9.47 -5.29 -6.17
CA GLY A 130 8.65 -4.71 -5.10
C GLY A 130 7.50 -5.60 -4.62
N ALA A 131 7.47 -6.87 -5.00
CA ALA A 131 6.45 -7.78 -4.47
C ALA A 131 6.67 -8.07 -2.98
N LYS A 132 5.57 -8.27 -2.25
CA LYS A 132 5.58 -8.69 -0.86
C LYS A 132 6.36 -10.01 -0.69
N ALA A 133 7.36 -10.01 0.18
CA ALA A 133 8.10 -11.23 0.55
C ALA A 133 7.21 -12.14 1.39
N VAL A 134 7.16 -13.42 1.07
CA VAL A 134 6.42 -14.45 1.81
C VAL A 134 7.33 -15.64 2.07
N SER A 135 7.21 -16.27 3.23
CA SER A 135 8.02 -17.44 3.64
C SER A 135 9.52 -17.22 3.39
N LYS A 136 10.04 -16.04 3.75
CA LYS A 136 11.40 -15.60 3.38
C LYS A 136 12.14 -14.99 4.57
N ASP A 137 13.42 -15.35 4.69
CA ASP A 137 14.35 -14.65 5.57
C ASP A 137 15.03 -13.53 4.78
N VAL A 138 15.09 -12.34 5.38
CA VAL A 138 15.66 -11.13 4.76
C VAL A 138 16.71 -10.54 5.68
N TYR A 139 17.86 -10.18 5.12
CA TYR A 139 18.86 -9.38 5.82
C TYR A 139 18.60 -7.90 5.61
N GLN A 140 18.34 -7.19 6.69
CA GLN A 140 18.16 -5.74 6.71
C GLN A 140 19.44 -5.09 7.23
N GLU A 141 19.94 -4.08 6.53
CA GLU A 141 21.16 -3.34 6.94
C GLU A 141 20.89 -2.27 8.02
N SER A 142 19.61 -1.93 8.24
CA SER A 142 19.22 -0.99 9.28
C SER A 142 19.63 -1.50 10.67
N ASP A 143 19.88 -0.57 11.57
CA ASP A 143 20.17 -0.84 12.99
C ASP A 143 21.36 -1.80 13.22
N GLY A 144 22.42 -1.68 12.41
CA GLY A 144 23.61 -2.49 12.54
C GLY A 144 23.57 -3.85 11.82
N GLY A 145 22.51 -4.11 11.10
CA GLY A 145 22.28 -5.35 10.35
C GLY A 145 21.58 -6.42 11.17
N LYS A 146 20.49 -6.92 10.65
CA LYS A 146 19.71 -7.98 11.28
C LYS A 146 19.08 -8.92 10.27
N TRP A 147 18.90 -10.18 10.64
CA TRP A 147 18.05 -11.11 9.92
C TRP A 147 16.65 -11.04 10.49
N VAL A 148 15.64 -10.96 9.61
CA VAL A 148 14.22 -11.02 9.96
C VAL A 148 13.53 -12.08 9.12
N ARG A 149 12.42 -12.62 9.59
CA ARG A 149 11.64 -13.64 8.87
C ARG A 149 10.24 -13.14 8.62
N TYR A 150 9.76 -13.39 7.41
CA TYR A 150 8.36 -13.16 7.03
C TYR A 150 7.66 -14.50 6.84
N ASP A 151 6.44 -14.60 7.38
CA ASP A 151 5.61 -15.79 7.34
C ASP A 151 5.00 -16.05 5.94
N GLU A 152 4.13 -17.03 5.83
CA GLU A 152 3.41 -17.38 4.61
C GLU A 152 2.44 -16.28 4.12
N ASN A 153 2.03 -15.38 4.99
CA ASN A 153 1.21 -14.21 4.67
C ASN A 153 2.07 -12.95 4.43
N GLY A 154 3.39 -13.06 4.59
CA GLY A 154 4.35 -11.97 4.47
C GLY A 154 4.47 -11.10 5.71
N LYS A 155 3.86 -11.47 6.84
CA LYS A 155 3.99 -10.74 8.10
C LYS A 155 5.32 -11.05 8.76
N MET A 156 5.98 -10.01 9.29
CA MET A 156 7.20 -10.18 10.09
C MET A 156 6.91 -11.03 11.33
N ILE A 157 7.71 -12.08 11.51
CA ILE A 157 7.62 -12.95 12.67
C ILE A 157 8.32 -12.29 13.87
N LYS A 158 7.69 -12.38 15.04
CA LYS A 158 8.20 -11.90 16.33
C LYS A 158 8.00 -12.98 17.40
N GLY A 159 8.89 -13.01 18.37
CA GLY A 159 8.86 -14.02 19.42
C GLY A 159 9.31 -15.41 18.95
N TRP A 160 8.86 -16.44 19.64
CA TRP A 160 9.20 -17.82 19.33
C TRP A 160 8.54 -18.31 18.05
N ASN A 161 9.32 -18.98 17.20
CA ASN A 161 8.84 -19.58 15.95
C ASN A 161 9.50 -20.93 15.71
N THR A 162 8.70 -21.96 15.46
CA THR A 162 9.19 -23.32 15.16
C THR A 162 8.72 -23.74 13.77
N ASN A 163 9.64 -24.30 13.00
CA ASN A 163 9.38 -24.89 11.69
C ASN A 163 10.10 -26.25 11.55
N GLU A 164 10.07 -26.85 10.38
CA GLU A 164 10.72 -28.14 10.09
C GLU A 164 12.22 -28.18 10.36
N LYS A 165 12.91 -27.02 10.32
CA LYS A 165 14.35 -26.90 10.54
C LYS A 165 14.72 -26.76 12.01
N GLY A 166 13.81 -26.25 12.85
CA GLY A 166 14.06 -26.04 14.26
C GLY A 166 13.27 -24.89 14.86
N THR A 167 13.66 -24.52 16.07
CA THR A 167 13.06 -23.44 16.85
C THR A 167 13.96 -22.19 16.78
N TYR A 168 13.35 -21.04 16.58
CA TYR A 168 13.97 -19.73 16.45
C TYR A 168 13.34 -18.76 17.43
N TYR A 169 14.04 -17.69 17.72
CA TYR A 169 13.47 -16.55 18.43
C TYR A 169 13.75 -15.27 17.65
N PHE A 170 12.75 -14.42 17.57
CA PHE A 170 12.81 -13.11 16.94
C PHE A 170 12.47 -12.04 17.96
N ASP A 171 13.30 -11.02 18.07
CA ASP A 171 13.07 -9.91 19.00
C ASP A 171 11.64 -9.35 18.84
N PRO A 172 10.87 -9.19 19.93
CA PRO A 172 9.45 -8.80 19.83
C PRO A 172 9.25 -7.36 19.35
N ILE A 173 10.27 -6.51 19.42
CA ILE A 173 10.21 -5.12 18.97
C ILE A 173 10.71 -5.02 17.54
N THR A 174 11.93 -5.48 17.29
CA THR A 174 12.66 -5.26 16.02
C THR A 174 12.50 -6.38 15.01
N GLY A 175 12.01 -7.55 15.42
CA GLY A 175 11.95 -8.75 14.58
C GLY A 175 13.32 -9.38 14.29
N ALA A 176 14.38 -8.93 14.96
CA ALA A 176 15.72 -9.46 14.76
C ALA A 176 15.82 -10.92 15.21
N MET A 177 16.32 -11.81 14.33
CA MET A 177 16.56 -13.21 14.64
C MET A 177 17.70 -13.33 15.65
N ALA A 178 17.45 -14.03 16.75
CA ALA A 178 18.46 -14.35 17.76
C ALA A 178 19.55 -15.26 17.19
N LYS A 179 20.79 -14.93 17.49
CA LYS A 179 21.99 -15.68 17.13
C LYS A 179 23.00 -15.65 18.27
N GLY A 180 23.74 -16.73 18.46
CA GLY A 180 24.65 -16.86 19.60
C GLY A 180 23.92 -16.96 20.92
N ASP A 181 24.58 -16.52 22.00
CA ASP A 181 24.02 -16.55 23.35
C ASP A 181 23.24 -15.27 23.62
N VAL A 182 21.97 -15.41 24.00
CA VAL A 182 21.06 -14.30 24.32
C VAL A 182 20.25 -14.62 25.58
N GLU A 183 19.81 -13.58 26.29
CA GLU A 183 18.89 -13.73 27.42
C GLU A 183 17.47 -13.39 26.96
N ILE A 184 16.54 -14.31 27.15
CA ILE A 184 15.12 -14.12 26.79
C ILE A 184 14.31 -14.31 28.06
N ASP A 185 13.61 -13.24 28.50
CA ASP A 185 12.81 -13.23 29.72
C ASP A 185 13.57 -13.70 30.97
N GLY A 186 14.87 -13.35 31.06
CA GLY A 186 15.74 -13.75 32.16
C GLY A 186 16.28 -15.18 32.06
N VAL A 187 16.05 -15.87 30.94
CA VAL A 187 16.55 -17.22 30.68
C VAL A 187 17.68 -17.18 29.64
N PRO A 188 18.88 -17.69 29.94
CA PRO A 188 19.95 -17.81 28.96
C PRO A 188 19.55 -18.82 27.89
N CYS A 189 19.60 -18.39 26.62
CA CYS A 189 19.30 -19.21 25.46
C CYS A 189 20.48 -19.14 24.47
N SER A 190 20.73 -20.24 23.78
CA SER A 190 21.80 -20.33 22.76
C SER A 190 21.20 -20.68 21.41
N PHE A 191 21.64 -19.96 20.40
CA PHE A 191 21.22 -20.15 18.99
C PHE A 191 22.46 -20.29 18.10
N ASP A 192 22.36 -21.09 17.05
CA ASP A 192 23.40 -21.21 16.05
C ASP A 192 23.69 -19.85 15.38
N GLU A 193 24.94 -19.44 15.36
CA GLU A 193 25.35 -18.11 14.86
C GLU A 193 25.09 -17.91 13.38
N THR A 194 25.01 -18.98 12.59
CA THR A 194 24.77 -18.92 11.16
C THR A 194 23.29 -19.01 10.84
N THR A 195 22.62 -20.02 11.36
CA THR A 195 21.24 -20.36 11.01
C THR A 195 20.19 -19.73 11.92
N GLY A 196 20.56 -19.35 13.15
CA GLY A 196 19.62 -18.90 14.18
C GLY A 196 18.76 -20.01 14.79
N ILE A 197 19.12 -21.30 14.54
CA ILE A 197 18.41 -22.43 15.14
C ILE A 197 18.80 -22.56 16.60
N GLY A 198 17.81 -22.69 17.48
CA GLY A 198 18.03 -22.89 18.90
C GLY A 198 18.79 -24.17 19.18
N LEU A 199 19.82 -24.05 20.01
CA LEU A 199 20.69 -25.16 20.42
C LEU A 199 20.15 -25.78 21.70
N ASN A 200 19.90 -27.09 21.68
CA ASN A 200 19.39 -27.85 22.83
C ASN A 200 18.05 -27.32 23.41
N LEU A 201 17.25 -26.71 22.56
CA LEU A 201 15.91 -26.25 22.90
C LEU A 201 14.89 -27.31 22.49
N ALA A 202 14.02 -27.74 23.39
CA ALA A 202 12.99 -28.73 23.07
C ALA A 202 11.78 -28.63 24.03
N TRP A 203 10.59 -28.74 23.46
CA TRP A 203 9.39 -29.03 24.24
C TRP A 203 9.35 -30.50 24.61
N LYS A 204 9.13 -30.81 25.90
CA LYS A 204 8.92 -32.18 26.39
C LYS A 204 7.60 -32.24 27.14
N GLN A 205 6.83 -33.29 26.86
CA GLN A 205 5.61 -33.56 27.60
C GLN A 205 5.91 -34.41 28.82
N GLU A 206 5.54 -33.94 30.01
CA GLU A 206 5.65 -34.69 31.28
C GLU A 206 4.33 -34.60 32.04
N ASN A 207 3.77 -35.74 32.39
CA ASN A 207 2.51 -35.87 33.16
C ASN A 207 1.35 -35.09 32.50
N GLY A 208 1.27 -35.10 31.15
CA GLY A 208 0.22 -34.43 30.37
C GLY A 208 0.36 -32.91 30.30
N LYS A 209 1.51 -32.36 30.67
CA LYS A 209 1.85 -30.94 30.55
C LYS A 209 3.10 -30.81 29.67
N ASP A 210 3.13 -29.77 28.83
CA ASP A 210 4.29 -29.45 28.01
C ASP A 210 5.21 -28.53 28.80
N TYR A 211 6.49 -28.89 28.83
CA TYR A 211 7.56 -28.13 29.46
C TYR A 211 8.66 -27.84 28.46
N TRP A 212 9.18 -26.63 28.54
CA TRP A 212 10.35 -26.22 27.77
C TRP A 212 11.62 -26.69 28.45
N TYR A 213 12.51 -27.32 27.71
CA TYR A 213 13.82 -27.73 28.17
C TYR A 213 14.91 -27.05 27.36
N GLU A 214 15.90 -26.55 28.06
CA GLU A 214 17.12 -26.01 27.54
C GLU A 214 18.32 -26.77 28.13
N ASN A 215 19.25 -27.21 27.28
CA ASN A 215 20.41 -28.01 27.71
C ASN A 215 20.03 -29.18 28.66
N GLY A 216 18.84 -29.74 28.48
CA GLY A 216 18.33 -30.81 29.32
C GLY A 216 17.78 -30.37 30.69
N GLN A 217 17.77 -29.07 31.00
CA GLN A 217 17.18 -28.47 32.17
C GLN A 217 15.81 -27.88 31.82
N ARG A 218 14.86 -27.98 32.79
CA ARG A 218 13.49 -27.52 32.72
C ARG A 218 13.38 -26.10 33.23
#